data_74a3b47cdcab62735ba22ed35f35ee83
#
_entry.id   74a3b47cdcab62735ba22ed35f35ee83
#
_cell.length_a   1.000
_cell.length_b   1.000
_cell.length_c   1.000
_cell.angle_alpha   90.00
_cell.angle_beta   90.00
_cell.angle_gamma   90.00
#
_symmetry.space_group_name_H-M   'P 1'
#
loop_
_entity.id
_entity.type
_entity.pdbx_description
1 polymer ?
#
loop_
_entity_poly.entity_id
_entity_poly.type
_entity_poly.pdbx_seq_one_letter_code
_entity_poly.pdbx_strand_id
1 'polypeptide(L)'
;MSDYSAFFLMKPEDVKRYAVEVLHFFQPEEETDCVEIGDGNINYVFQVRSRKDGRSVIVKQADKLLRSSGRPLDLYRNKIEAETLMLEARLAPKFIPEVYHYDETMAALSMEDISAYKNLRKELAAGRVYGHLSENLSDFLAQSLLPTTDLVMDRQKKKKQVKFFTNPELCDITEDLVLTEPYLAQPMNPRNKNIVTPGNEDFVREHLYEDAALHAEVAALRNGFMNNAQALIHGDLHSGSIFANEQGIKVIDPEFAFYGPMGYDIGNVIGNLFFAWANKAYTGGSAETQTALEQTIRETCDKTAEKLAAEYDKLVTFPLYRAPAFRKAYLDGVMADSYGYAGTEIIRRVVGDSKVMEVTSVTDPAQRLPMERALIQLGIYLIKNRAGGLNGAAVTEEFRKILAEGRGTHGQNG
;
A
#
# COMPACT_ATOMS: atom_id res chain seq x y z
N MET A 1 37.76 -10.48 -13.11
CA MET A 1 36.54 -10.03 -13.82
C MET A 1 35.38 -10.29 -12.88
N SER A 2 34.54 -9.29 -12.63
CA SER A 2 33.40 -9.47 -11.73
C SER A 2 32.44 -10.50 -12.32
N ASP A 3 31.97 -11.44 -11.51
CA ASP A 3 31.01 -12.48 -11.92
C ASP A 3 29.58 -11.89 -12.17
N TYR A 4 29.43 -10.55 -12.11
CA TYR A 4 28.14 -9.84 -12.22
C TYR A 4 27.75 -9.46 -13.67
N SER A 5 28.37 -10.05 -14.67
CA SER A 5 28.06 -9.85 -16.10
C SER A 5 26.85 -10.67 -16.58
N ALA A 6 26.35 -11.61 -15.76
CA ALA A 6 25.18 -12.43 -16.02
C ALA A 6 24.40 -12.66 -14.72
N PHE A 7 23.08 -12.75 -14.82
CA PHE A 7 22.19 -12.96 -13.67
C PHE A 7 22.48 -14.27 -12.94
N PHE A 8 22.65 -14.18 -11.63
CA PHE A 8 22.62 -15.30 -10.69
C PHE A 8 22.07 -14.81 -9.33
N LEU A 9 21.51 -15.71 -8.54
CA LEU A 9 21.08 -15.38 -7.18
C LEU A 9 22.28 -15.27 -6.25
N MET A 10 22.49 -14.06 -5.72
CA MET A 10 23.58 -13.76 -4.82
C MET A 10 23.36 -14.38 -3.44
N LYS A 11 24.45 -14.92 -2.87
CA LYS A 11 24.54 -15.29 -1.46
C LYS A 11 25.17 -14.14 -0.66
N PRO A 12 25.11 -14.15 0.69
CA PRO A 12 25.69 -13.06 1.50
C PRO A 12 27.13 -12.69 1.12
N GLU A 13 28.00 -13.69 0.82
CA GLU A 13 29.39 -13.42 0.40
C GLU A 13 29.49 -12.77 -0.98
N ASP A 14 28.56 -13.09 -1.89
CA ASP A 14 28.49 -12.43 -3.20
C ASP A 14 28.03 -10.99 -3.03
N VAL A 15 27.03 -10.73 -2.17
CA VAL A 15 26.54 -9.37 -1.89
C VAL A 15 27.60 -8.50 -1.24
N LYS A 16 28.44 -9.04 -0.35
CA LYS A 16 29.58 -8.31 0.23
C LYS A 16 30.58 -7.89 -0.86
N ARG A 17 30.94 -8.80 -1.74
CA ARG A 17 31.82 -8.50 -2.89
C ARG A 17 31.17 -7.49 -3.84
N TYR A 18 29.87 -7.64 -4.13
CA TYR A 18 29.11 -6.72 -4.95
C TYR A 18 29.14 -5.30 -4.38
N ALA A 19 28.97 -5.15 -3.08
CA ALA A 19 29.01 -3.85 -2.40
C ALA A 19 30.40 -3.16 -2.46
N VAL A 20 31.47 -3.94 -2.63
CA VAL A 20 32.85 -3.44 -2.83
C VAL A 20 33.13 -3.21 -4.33
N GLU A 21 32.93 -4.22 -5.18
CA GLU A 21 33.42 -4.23 -6.56
C GLU A 21 32.52 -3.45 -7.52
N VAL A 22 31.19 -3.47 -7.30
CA VAL A 22 30.21 -2.85 -8.19
C VAL A 22 29.71 -1.53 -7.61
N LEU A 23 29.28 -1.52 -6.34
CA LEU A 23 28.75 -0.31 -5.73
C LEU A 23 29.85 0.67 -5.28
N HIS A 24 31.08 0.19 -5.08
CA HIS A 24 32.18 0.97 -4.47
C HIS A 24 31.76 1.64 -3.14
N PHE A 25 30.84 1.01 -2.41
CA PHE A 25 30.29 1.53 -1.15
C PHE A 25 31.26 1.30 0.01
N PHE A 26 32.00 0.20 -0.03
CA PHE A 26 33.06 -0.14 0.92
C PHE A 26 34.41 -0.29 0.22
N GLN A 27 35.50 -0.11 0.99
CA GLN A 27 36.85 -0.36 0.48
C GLN A 27 37.17 -1.87 0.49
N PRO A 28 38.05 -2.38 -0.39
CA PRO A 28 38.39 -3.81 -0.44
C PRO A 28 38.89 -4.42 0.87
N GLU A 29 39.60 -3.63 1.68
CA GLU A 29 40.15 -4.02 2.98
C GLU A 29 39.19 -3.86 4.15
N GLU A 30 38.00 -3.33 3.91
CA GLU A 30 37.01 -3.04 4.95
C GLU A 30 36.24 -4.31 5.34
N GLU A 31 36.31 -4.67 6.63
CA GLU A 31 35.52 -5.79 7.15
C GLU A 31 34.04 -5.45 7.21
N THR A 32 33.25 -6.27 6.54
CA THR A 32 31.78 -6.12 6.49
C THR A 32 31.06 -7.39 6.93
N ASP A 33 29.89 -7.20 7.56
CA ASP A 33 28.92 -8.26 7.79
C ASP A 33 27.80 -8.15 6.75
N CYS A 34 27.29 -9.30 6.29
CA CYS A 34 26.13 -9.36 5.42
C CYS A 34 25.10 -10.32 6.00
N VAL A 35 23.89 -9.85 6.16
CA VAL A 35 22.75 -10.65 6.63
C VAL A 35 21.57 -10.51 5.68
N GLU A 36 20.88 -11.60 5.42
CA GLU A 36 19.58 -11.52 4.76
C GLU A 36 18.56 -11.01 5.78
N ILE A 37 17.82 -9.97 5.42
CA ILE A 37 16.83 -9.32 6.27
C ILE A 37 15.44 -9.42 5.64
N GLY A 38 14.43 -9.46 6.49
CA GLY A 38 13.03 -9.43 6.06
C GLY A 38 12.43 -10.81 5.79
N ASP A 39 11.11 -10.84 5.90
CA ASP A 39 10.28 -12.01 5.64
C ASP A 39 9.93 -12.11 4.14
N GLY A 40 10.85 -11.65 3.26
CA GLY A 40 10.63 -11.41 1.83
C GLY A 40 10.00 -12.61 1.11
N ASN A 41 8.71 -12.52 0.87
CA ASN A 41 7.96 -13.53 0.11
C ASN A 41 8.31 -13.51 -1.38
N ILE A 42 8.87 -12.40 -1.87
CA ILE A 42 9.06 -12.13 -3.29
C ILE A 42 10.56 -11.96 -3.63
N ASN A 43 11.27 -11.10 -2.92
CA ASN A 43 12.65 -10.71 -3.23
C ASN A 43 13.62 -11.12 -2.11
N TYR A 44 14.91 -11.22 -2.44
CA TYR A 44 16.00 -11.38 -1.49
C TYR A 44 16.49 -10.00 -1.05
N VAL A 45 16.53 -9.74 0.24
CA VAL A 45 16.94 -8.44 0.79
C VAL A 45 18.12 -8.66 1.73
N PHE A 46 19.23 -8.02 1.43
CA PHE A 46 20.47 -8.12 2.21
C PHE A 46 20.85 -6.77 2.79
N GLN A 47 21.28 -6.77 4.04
CA GLN A 47 21.97 -5.65 4.67
C GLN A 47 23.46 -5.96 4.72
N VAL A 48 24.26 -5.09 4.11
CA VAL A 48 25.74 -5.13 4.24
C VAL A 48 26.14 -3.96 5.16
N ARG A 49 26.89 -4.25 6.21
CA ARG A 49 27.29 -3.27 7.23
C ARG A 49 28.79 -3.33 7.50
N SER A 50 29.44 -2.17 7.55
CA SER A 50 30.83 -2.01 7.98
C SER A 50 30.97 -2.27 9.48
N ARG A 51 31.98 -3.08 9.86
CA ARG A 51 32.36 -3.29 11.26
C ARG A 51 33.08 -2.10 11.85
N LYS A 52 33.68 -1.26 10.99
CA LYS A 52 34.52 -0.12 11.41
C LYS A 52 33.68 1.07 11.93
N ASP A 53 32.69 1.46 11.18
CA ASP A 53 31.92 2.70 11.41
C ASP A 53 30.40 2.51 11.41
N GLY A 54 29.91 1.29 11.11
CA GLY A 54 28.51 0.96 11.10
C GLY A 54 27.72 1.44 9.87
N ARG A 55 28.39 2.04 8.86
CA ARG A 55 27.73 2.38 7.58
C ARG A 55 27.15 1.11 6.96
N SER A 56 26.00 1.24 6.34
CA SER A 56 25.31 0.09 5.77
C SER A 56 24.59 0.43 4.47
N VAL A 57 24.38 -0.58 3.64
CA VAL A 57 23.62 -0.50 2.40
C VAL A 57 22.68 -1.69 2.32
N ILE A 58 21.48 -1.46 1.79
CA ILE A 58 20.54 -2.52 1.44
C ILE A 58 20.74 -2.89 -0.01
N VAL A 59 20.81 -4.20 -0.28
CA VAL A 59 20.78 -4.76 -1.64
C VAL A 59 19.58 -5.67 -1.75
N LYS A 60 18.60 -5.30 -2.58
CA LYS A 60 17.37 -6.05 -2.84
C LYS A 60 17.49 -6.68 -4.23
N GLN A 61 17.51 -8.00 -4.30
CA GLN A 61 17.58 -8.74 -5.56
C GLN A 61 16.27 -9.46 -5.84
N ALA A 62 15.76 -9.31 -7.06
CA ALA A 62 14.61 -10.07 -7.53
C ALA A 62 15.00 -11.46 -8.01
N ASP A 63 14.10 -12.43 -7.82
CA ASP A 63 14.19 -13.76 -8.42
C ASP A 63 13.12 -13.91 -9.52
N LYS A 64 13.37 -14.84 -10.44
CA LYS A 64 12.45 -15.28 -11.49
C LYS A 64 11.24 -16.05 -10.95
N LEU A 65 11.30 -16.48 -9.69
CA LEU A 65 10.26 -17.24 -9.02
C LEU A 65 9.86 -16.55 -7.71
N LEU A 66 8.57 -16.53 -7.41
CA LEU A 66 8.09 -16.16 -6.09
C LEU A 66 8.59 -17.18 -5.06
N ARG A 67 9.26 -16.72 -3.99
CA ARG A 67 9.78 -17.59 -2.92
C ARG A 67 8.67 -18.35 -2.20
N SER A 68 7.49 -17.75 -2.04
CA SER A 68 6.37 -18.34 -1.31
C SER A 68 5.61 -19.42 -2.09
N SER A 69 5.49 -19.28 -3.42
CA SER A 69 4.64 -20.16 -4.25
C SER A 69 5.34 -20.83 -5.42
N GLY A 70 6.59 -20.42 -5.74
CA GLY A 70 7.31 -20.88 -6.93
C GLY A 70 6.69 -20.39 -8.27
N ARG A 71 5.72 -19.45 -8.22
CA ARG A 71 5.12 -18.87 -9.41
C ARG A 71 6.18 -18.03 -10.16
N PRO A 72 6.34 -18.22 -11.49
CA PRO A 72 7.18 -17.35 -12.28
C PRO A 72 6.70 -15.91 -12.25
N LEU A 73 7.64 -14.97 -12.12
CA LEU A 73 7.41 -13.53 -12.27
C LEU A 73 8.55 -12.91 -13.06
N ASP A 74 8.22 -11.95 -13.93
CA ASP A 74 9.21 -11.19 -14.68
C ASP A 74 10.10 -10.36 -13.74
N LEU A 75 11.41 -10.38 -13.97
CA LEU A 75 12.38 -9.55 -13.27
C LEU A 75 12.16 -8.04 -13.53
N TYR A 76 11.43 -7.70 -14.59
CA TYR A 76 11.13 -6.31 -14.95
C TYR A 76 10.42 -5.54 -13.81
N ARG A 77 9.67 -6.22 -12.93
CA ARG A 77 9.07 -5.60 -11.75
C ARG A 77 10.10 -4.90 -10.84
N ASN A 78 11.32 -5.44 -10.74
CA ASN A 78 12.39 -4.83 -9.96
C ASN A 78 12.91 -3.54 -10.61
N LYS A 79 12.91 -3.47 -11.95
CA LYS A 79 13.17 -2.24 -12.69
C LYS A 79 12.07 -1.20 -12.46
N ILE A 80 10.81 -1.63 -12.48
CA ILE A 80 9.67 -0.77 -12.15
C ILE A 80 9.83 -0.18 -10.74
N GLU A 81 10.18 -1.01 -9.76
CA GLU A 81 10.45 -0.57 -8.39
C GLU A 81 11.56 0.49 -8.33
N ALA A 82 12.72 0.21 -8.92
CA ALA A 82 13.86 1.11 -8.91
C ALA A 82 13.54 2.46 -9.56
N GLU A 83 12.92 2.45 -10.73
CA GLU A 83 12.56 3.67 -11.47
C GLU A 83 11.46 4.47 -10.74
N THR A 84 10.52 3.79 -10.07
CA THR A 84 9.51 4.44 -9.24
C THR A 84 10.16 5.16 -8.06
N LEU A 85 11.00 4.46 -7.28
CA LEU A 85 11.72 5.06 -6.15
C LEU A 85 12.59 6.24 -6.59
N MET A 86 13.31 6.13 -7.70
CA MET A 86 14.11 7.23 -8.25
C MET A 86 13.26 8.44 -8.71
N LEU A 87 12.04 8.20 -9.20
CA LEU A 87 11.13 9.28 -9.56
C LEU A 87 10.54 9.93 -8.30
N GLU A 88 10.04 9.13 -7.37
CA GLU A 88 9.45 9.60 -6.13
C GLU A 88 10.48 10.33 -5.24
N ALA A 89 11.73 9.88 -5.21
CA ALA A 89 12.82 10.58 -4.51
C ALA A 89 13.06 12.01 -5.04
N ARG A 90 12.72 12.28 -6.30
CA ARG A 90 12.76 13.65 -6.86
C ARG A 90 11.53 14.48 -6.50
N LEU A 91 10.38 13.85 -6.30
CA LEU A 91 9.10 14.51 -6.01
C LEU A 91 8.88 14.70 -4.51
N ALA A 92 9.23 13.68 -3.73
CA ALA A 92 8.98 13.59 -2.29
C ALA A 92 10.22 13.04 -1.54
N PRO A 93 11.39 13.69 -1.64
CA PRO A 93 12.69 13.16 -1.21
C PRO A 93 12.76 12.81 0.28
N LYS A 94 11.97 13.46 1.12
CA LYS A 94 11.90 13.19 2.55
C LYS A 94 11.43 11.77 2.87
N PHE A 95 10.58 11.22 1.99
CA PHE A 95 9.81 10.00 2.27
C PHE A 95 10.37 8.75 1.59
N ILE A 96 11.35 8.90 0.73
CA ILE A 96 11.93 7.79 -0.04
C ILE A 96 13.34 7.52 0.43
N PRO A 97 13.77 6.25 0.59
CA PRO A 97 15.19 5.94 0.80
C PRO A 97 16.02 6.37 -0.42
N GLU A 98 17.24 6.81 -0.18
CA GLU A 98 18.17 7.13 -1.26
C GLU A 98 18.48 5.85 -2.06
N VAL A 99 18.28 5.91 -3.39
CA VAL A 99 18.65 4.84 -4.30
C VAL A 99 20.07 5.09 -4.79
N TYR A 100 20.98 4.19 -4.46
CA TYR A 100 22.40 4.30 -4.84
C TYR A 100 22.67 3.74 -6.23
N HIS A 101 22.06 2.59 -6.55
CA HIS A 101 22.30 1.91 -7.82
C HIS A 101 21.18 0.94 -8.16
N TYR A 102 20.88 0.80 -9.46
CA TYR A 102 20.09 -0.28 -9.99
C TYR A 102 20.90 -1.03 -11.06
N ASP A 103 21.12 -2.32 -10.83
CA ASP A 103 21.80 -3.22 -11.76
C ASP A 103 20.77 -4.07 -12.51
N GLU A 104 20.57 -3.74 -13.79
CA GLU A 104 19.60 -4.43 -14.64
C GLU A 104 20.01 -5.89 -14.91
N THR A 105 21.32 -6.18 -15.00
CA THR A 105 21.85 -7.52 -15.24
C THR A 105 21.58 -8.45 -14.06
N MET A 106 21.84 -7.95 -12.86
CA MET A 106 21.64 -8.70 -11.62
C MET A 106 20.23 -8.60 -11.07
N ALA A 107 19.37 -7.76 -11.67
CA ALA A 107 18.06 -7.37 -11.11
C ALA A 107 18.18 -6.99 -9.62
N ALA A 108 19.15 -6.14 -9.31
CA ALA A 108 19.54 -5.76 -7.95
C ALA A 108 19.42 -4.25 -7.73
N LEU A 109 18.63 -3.87 -6.77
CA LEU A 109 18.42 -2.50 -6.31
C LEU A 109 19.22 -2.27 -5.02
N SER A 110 20.08 -1.24 -5.01
CA SER A 110 20.88 -0.86 -3.85
C SER A 110 20.44 0.49 -3.34
N MET A 111 20.14 0.58 -2.03
CA MET A 111 19.52 1.75 -1.42
C MET A 111 19.93 1.96 0.04
N GLU A 112 19.52 3.11 0.57
CA GLU A 112 19.68 3.51 1.96
C GLU A 112 19.14 2.44 2.93
N ASP A 113 19.91 2.16 3.97
CA ASP A 113 19.48 1.33 5.09
C ASP A 113 18.58 2.13 6.02
N ILE A 114 17.29 1.82 5.99
CA ILE A 114 16.27 2.48 6.83
C ILE A 114 15.97 1.73 8.13
N SER A 115 16.87 0.89 8.64
CA SER A 115 16.64 0.09 9.87
C SER A 115 16.40 0.94 11.13
N ALA A 116 16.68 2.24 11.09
CA ALA A 116 16.27 3.19 12.12
C ALA A 116 14.75 3.43 12.17
N TYR A 117 14.05 3.12 11.12
CA TYR A 117 12.59 3.16 11.04
C TYR A 117 12.01 1.76 11.30
N LYS A 118 10.79 1.70 11.84
CA LYS A 118 10.08 0.45 12.13
C LYS A 118 8.91 0.28 11.17
N ASN A 119 8.62 -0.96 10.80
CA ASN A 119 7.48 -1.27 9.93
C ASN A 119 6.18 -0.76 10.57
N LEU A 120 5.46 0.12 9.87
CA LEU A 120 4.29 0.81 10.40
C LEU A 120 3.18 -0.16 10.82
N ARG A 121 2.97 -1.24 10.08
CA ARG A 121 1.98 -2.27 10.45
C ARG A 121 2.28 -2.87 11.83
N LYS A 122 3.54 -3.21 12.09
CA LYS A 122 3.97 -3.76 13.38
C LYS A 122 3.81 -2.72 14.51
N GLU A 123 4.12 -1.46 14.25
CA GLU A 123 3.96 -0.38 15.22
C GLU A 123 2.48 -0.14 15.58
N LEU A 124 1.61 -0.02 14.58
CA LEU A 124 0.18 0.15 14.80
C LEU A 124 -0.45 -1.06 15.50
N ALA A 125 -0.06 -2.27 15.13
CA ALA A 125 -0.50 -3.50 15.81
C ALA A 125 -0.03 -3.55 17.27
N ALA A 126 1.14 -2.98 17.58
CA ALA A 126 1.61 -2.80 18.95
C ALA A 126 0.90 -1.65 19.70
N GLY A 127 0.07 -0.85 19.02
CA GLY A 127 -0.66 0.29 19.58
C GLY A 127 0.15 1.58 19.60
N ARG A 128 1.27 1.66 18.88
CA ARG A 128 2.05 2.88 18.72
C ARG A 128 1.54 3.69 17.54
N VAL A 129 1.13 4.93 17.82
CA VAL A 129 0.65 5.89 16.82
C VAL A 129 1.52 7.13 16.88
N TYR A 130 2.20 7.43 15.78
CA TYR A 130 3.07 8.61 15.70
C TYR A 130 2.26 9.87 15.40
N GLY A 131 2.46 10.94 16.18
CA GLY A 131 1.69 12.18 16.04
C GLY A 131 1.85 12.91 14.70
N HIS A 132 2.93 12.63 13.97
CA HIS A 132 3.18 13.19 12.64
C HIS A 132 2.63 12.34 11.49
N LEU A 133 2.00 11.18 11.78
CA LEU A 133 1.68 10.17 10.75
C LEU A 133 0.73 10.71 9.70
N SER A 134 -0.39 11.31 10.10
CA SER A 134 -1.37 11.90 9.18
C SER A 134 -0.75 12.97 8.27
N GLU A 135 0.12 13.80 8.84
CA GLU A 135 0.83 14.86 8.10
C GLU A 135 1.77 14.28 7.04
N ASN A 136 2.61 13.33 7.43
CA ASN A 136 3.59 12.75 6.52
C ASN A 136 2.95 11.88 5.44
N LEU A 137 1.91 11.11 5.77
CA LEU A 137 1.17 10.31 4.77
C LEU A 137 0.52 11.21 3.71
N SER A 138 -0.17 12.27 4.14
CA SER A 138 -0.83 13.19 3.22
C SER A 138 0.15 14.03 2.40
N ASP A 139 1.31 14.40 2.95
CA ASP A 139 2.39 15.04 2.20
C ASP A 139 2.94 14.13 1.11
N PHE A 140 3.27 12.89 1.46
CA PHE A 140 3.76 11.91 0.50
C PHE A 140 2.78 11.71 -0.65
N LEU A 141 1.51 11.43 -0.35
CA LEU A 141 0.46 11.20 -1.36
C LEU A 141 0.28 12.39 -2.30
N ALA A 142 0.22 13.61 -1.78
CA ALA A 142 0.05 14.79 -2.61
C ALA A 142 1.28 15.08 -3.48
N GLN A 143 2.49 14.95 -2.92
CA GLN A 143 3.75 15.25 -3.61
C GLN A 143 4.15 14.18 -4.63
N SER A 144 3.81 12.90 -4.42
CA SER A 144 4.16 11.83 -5.35
C SER A 144 3.16 11.68 -6.49
N LEU A 145 1.85 11.78 -6.21
CA LEU A 145 0.82 11.44 -7.18
C LEU A 145 0.52 12.56 -8.18
N LEU A 146 0.17 13.75 -7.71
CA LEU A 146 -0.32 14.82 -8.59
C LEU A 146 0.69 15.27 -9.66
N PRO A 147 2.00 15.39 -9.37
CA PRO A 147 2.98 15.80 -10.38
C PRO A 147 3.12 14.84 -11.56
N THR A 148 2.69 13.59 -11.42
CA THR A 148 2.78 12.56 -12.45
C THR A 148 1.56 12.51 -13.38
N THR A 149 0.54 13.33 -13.12
CA THR A 149 -0.71 13.38 -13.89
C THR A 149 -0.58 14.13 -15.21
N ASP A 150 -1.53 13.92 -16.14
CA ASP A 150 -1.69 14.72 -17.35
C ASP A 150 -2.01 16.21 -17.09
N LEU A 151 -2.37 16.57 -15.85
CA LEU A 151 -2.64 17.95 -15.46
C LEU A 151 -1.35 18.76 -15.29
N VAL A 152 -0.25 18.09 -14.96
CA VAL A 152 1.05 18.72 -14.61
C VAL A 152 2.16 18.32 -15.56
N MET A 153 2.26 17.04 -15.88
CA MET A 153 3.36 16.52 -16.71
C MET A 153 3.22 16.90 -18.19
N ASP A 154 4.34 17.07 -18.86
CA ASP A 154 4.35 17.20 -20.33
C ASP A 154 3.66 16.00 -20.99
N ARG A 155 2.79 16.29 -21.95
CA ARG A 155 1.92 15.30 -22.61
C ARG A 155 2.66 14.16 -23.29
N GLN A 156 3.80 14.45 -23.91
CA GLN A 156 4.60 13.43 -24.60
C GLN A 156 5.38 12.60 -23.59
N LYS A 157 5.95 13.25 -22.57
CA LYS A 157 6.64 12.59 -21.47
C LYS A 157 5.70 11.64 -20.73
N LYS A 158 4.48 12.09 -20.42
CA LYS A 158 3.45 11.24 -19.77
C LYS A 158 3.18 9.97 -20.58
N LYS A 159 2.95 10.08 -21.89
CA LYS A 159 2.71 8.90 -22.76
C LYS A 159 3.88 7.93 -22.78
N LYS A 160 5.13 8.45 -22.78
CA LYS A 160 6.33 7.59 -22.70
C LYS A 160 6.42 6.87 -21.36
N GLN A 161 6.09 7.55 -20.27
CA GLN A 161 6.07 6.94 -18.95
C GLN A 161 4.97 5.90 -18.80
N VAL A 162 3.75 6.15 -19.27
CA VAL A 162 2.67 5.15 -19.31
C VAL A 162 3.11 3.88 -20.05
N LYS A 163 3.81 4.03 -21.17
CA LYS A 163 4.38 2.88 -21.90
C LYS A 163 5.46 2.16 -21.11
N PHE A 164 6.33 2.90 -20.42
CA PHE A 164 7.43 2.32 -19.63
C PHE A 164 6.92 1.57 -18.41
N PHE A 165 6.04 2.19 -17.63
CA PHE A 165 5.44 1.61 -16.43
C PHE A 165 4.25 0.69 -16.77
N THR A 166 4.43 -0.20 -17.74
CA THR A 166 3.47 -1.27 -18.05
C THR A 166 3.82 -2.50 -17.23
N ASN A 167 2.93 -2.90 -16.32
CA ASN A 167 3.17 -3.93 -15.30
C ASN A 167 2.04 -4.99 -15.30
N PRO A 168 1.88 -5.76 -16.39
CA PRO A 168 0.68 -6.56 -16.62
C PRO A 168 0.50 -7.69 -15.61
N GLU A 169 1.59 -8.35 -15.19
CA GLU A 169 1.49 -9.49 -14.26
C GLU A 169 1.02 -9.05 -12.87
N LEU A 170 1.56 -7.92 -12.36
CA LEU A 170 1.18 -7.42 -11.04
C LEU A 170 -0.18 -6.71 -11.07
N CYS A 171 -0.55 -6.07 -12.18
CA CYS A 171 -1.92 -5.58 -12.40
C CYS A 171 -2.94 -6.73 -12.39
N ASP A 172 -2.68 -7.85 -13.11
CA ASP A 172 -3.56 -9.03 -13.12
C ASP A 172 -3.76 -9.60 -11.70
N ILE A 173 -2.70 -9.63 -10.89
CA ILE A 173 -2.81 -10.06 -9.48
C ILE A 173 -3.75 -9.11 -8.71
N THR A 174 -3.60 -7.80 -8.85
CA THR A 174 -4.46 -6.82 -8.15
C THR A 174 -5.90 -6.90 -8.64
N GLU A 175 -6.13 -7.01 -9.94
CA GLU A 175 -7.47 -7.14 -10.52
C GLU A 175 -8.22 -8.35 -10.00
N ASP A 176 -7.53 -9.46 -9.78
CA ASP A 176 -8.12 -10.65 -9.18
C ASP A 176 -8.30 -10.54 -7.68
N LEU A 177 -7.20 -10.39 -6.92
CA LEU A 177 -7.22 -10.49 -5.47
C LEU A 177 -7.98 -9.36 -4.78
N VAL A 178 -8.01 -8.16 -5.38
CA VAL A 178 -8.63 -6.97 -4.76
C VAL A 178 -10.01 -6.69 -5.33
N LEU A 179 -10.14 -6.79 -6.66
CA LEU A 179 -11.28 -6.24 -7.38
C LEU A 179 -12.20 -7.31 -7.99
N THR A 180 -11.95 -8.60 -7.73
CA THR A 180 -12.76 -9.71 -8.27
C THR A 180 -13.06 -10.77 -7.23
N GLU A 181 -12.05 -11.42 -6.67
CA GLU A 181 -12.21 -12.57 -5.78
C GLU A 181 -13.07 -12.31 -4.55
N PRO A 182 -12.95 -11.15 -3.86
CA PRO A 182 -13.75 -10.88 -2.67
C PRO A 182 -15.26 -10.81 -2.93
N TYR A 183 -15.68 -10.64 -4.19
CA TYR A 183 -17.08 -10.41 -4.58
C TYR A 183 -17.71 -11.53 -5.37
N LEU A 184 -16.92 -12.44 -5.94
CA LEU A 184 -17.41 -13.51 -6.82
C LEU A 184 -16.98 -14.87 -6.30
N ALA A 185 -17.95 -15.62 -5.76
CA ALA A 185 -17.75 -17.02 -5.33
C ALA A 185 -17.58 -17.97 -6.52
N GLN A 186 -17.07 -19.19 -6.24
CA GLN A 186 -17.18 -20.27 -7.21
C GLN A 186 -18.66 -20.65 -7.42
N PRO A 187 -19.07 -21.08 -8.62
CA PRO A 187 -18.23 -21.33 -9.79
C PRO A 187 -18.01 -20.10 -10.69
N MET A 188 -18.59 -18.93 -10.36
CA MET A 188 -18.48 -17.72 -11.21
C MET A 188 -17.05 -17.23 -11.34
N ASN A 189 -16.24 -17.35 -10.29
CA ASN A 189 -14.80 -17.12 -10.35
C ASN A 189 -14.02 -18.38 -9.97
N PRO A 190 -13.56 -19.19 -10.94
CA PRO A 190 -12.77 -20.39 -10.65
C PRO A 190 -11.39 -20.10 -10.04
N ARG A 191 -10.87 -18.85 -10.14
CA ARG A 191 -9.61 -18.42 -9.53
C ARG A 191 -9.76 -17.98 -8.07
N ASN A 192 -10.99 -17.94 -7.55
CA ASN A 192 -11.26 -17.49 -6.18
C ASN A 192 -10.47 -18.31 -5.14
N LYS A 193 -9.67 -17.63 -4.34
CA LYS A 193 -8.84 -18.16 -3.26
C LYS A 193 -9.24 -17.63 -1.88
N ASN A 194 -10.44 -17.08 -1.76
CA ASN A 194 -10.92 -16.56 -0.48
C ASN A 194 -10.83 -17.59 0.63
N ILE A 195 -10.36 -17.15 1.79
CA ILE A 195 -10.29 -17.92 3.03
C ILE A 195 -11.24 -17.27 4.03
N VAL A 196 -12.53 -17.57 3.89
CA VAL A 196 -13.54 -17.07 4.83
C VAL A 196 -13.38 -17.75 6.18
N THR A 197 -13.36 -16.96 7.24
CA THR A 197 -13.24 -17.50 8.61
C THR A 197 -14.51 -18.27 8.96
N PRO A 198 -14.39 -19.55 9.47
CA PRO A 198 -15.54 -20.34 9.88
C PRO A 198 -16.47 -19.56 10.84
N GLY A 199 -17.76 -19.50 10.50
CA GLY A 199 -18.77 -18.71 11.20
C GLY A 199 -19.10 -17.36 10.53
N ASN A 200 -18.37 -16.98 9.46
CA ASN A 200 -18.68 -15.79 8.64
C ASN A 200 -19.18 -16.15 7.24
N GLU A 201 -19.35 -17.42 6.90
CA GLU A 201 -19.69 -17.89 5.55
C GLU A 201 -21.03 -17.30 5.05
N ASP A 202 -22.09 -17.39 5.86
CA ASP A 202 -23.40 -16.82 5.48
C ASP A 202 -23.35 -15.31 5.37
N PHE A 203 -22.63 -14.65 6.29
CA PHE A 203 -22.45 -13.20 6.27
C PHE A 203 -21.73 -12.75 4.99
N VAL A 204 -20.64 -13.41 4.62
CA VAL A 204 -19.87 -13.13 3.40
C VAL A 204 -20.73 -13.40 2.15
N ARG A 205 -21.44 -14.52 2.13
CA ARG A 205 -22.34 -14.86 1.01
C ARG A 205 -23.40 -13.77 0.79
N GLU A 206 -24.12 -13.40 1.84
CA GLU A 206 -25.21 -12.42 1.79
C GLU A 206 -24.72 -11.01 1.42
N HIS A 207 -23.63 -10.56 2.06
CA HIS A 207 -23.20 -9.16 1.96
C HIS A 207 -22.15 -8.89 0.89
N LEU A 208 -21.44 -9.92 0.39
CA LEU A 208 -20.43 -9.75 -0.66
C LEU A 208 -20.83 -10.47 -1.97
N TYR A 209 -21.22 -11.76 -1.90
CA TYR A 209 -21.43 -12.54 -3.11
C TYR A 209 -22.82 -12.33 -3.75
N GLU A 210 -23.84 -11.96 -2.98
CA GLU A 210 -25.20 -11.76 -3.43
C GLU A 210 -25.62 -10.28 -3.53
N ASP A 211 -24.75 -9.34 -3.16
CA ASP A 211 -25.05 -7.90 -3.19
C ASP A 211 -24.80 -7.29 -4.58
N ALA A 212 -25.83 -7.30 -5.43
CA ALA A 212 -25.74 -6.77 -6.80
C ALA A 212 -25.41 -5.26 -6.84
N ALA A 213 -25.83 -4.48 -5.84
CA ALA A 213 -25.52 -3.05 -5.78
C ALA A 213 -24.03 -2.83 -5.45
N LEU A 214 -23.46 -3.63 -4.55
CA LEU A 214 -22.03 -3.64 -4.29
C LEU A 214 -21.23 -4.03 -5.53
N HIS A 215 -21.68 -5.08 -6.26
CA HIS A 215 -21.02 -5.52 -7.48
C HIS A 215 -20.97 -4.42 -8.56
N ALA A 216 -22.01 -3.61 -8.69
CA ALA A 216 -22.03 -2.50 -9.66
C ALA A 216 -20.97 -1.45 -9.31
N GLU A 217 -20.84 -1.08 -8.04
CA GLU A 217 -19.82 -0.11 -7.58
C GLU A 217 -18.40 -0.67 -7.70
N VAL A 218 -18.19 -1.94 -7.36
CA VAL A 218 -16.88 -2.61 -7.51
C VAL A 218 -16.51 -2.75 -8.98
N ALA A 219 -17.47 -3.04 -9.87
CA ALA A 219 -17.23 -3.07 -11.31
C ALA A 219 -16.78 -1.71 -11.85
N ALA A 220 -17.36 -0.61 -11.35
CA ALA A 220 -16.91 0.74 -11.72
C ALA A 220 -15.48 1.02 -11.23
N LEU A 221 -15.14 0.67 -9.98
CA LEU A 221 -13.78 0.79 -9.44
C LEU A 221 -12.79 -0.07 -10.23
N ARG A 222 -13.14 -1.33 -10.53
CA ARG A 222 -12.31 -2.23 -11.34
C ARG A 222 -12.07 -1.66 -12.74
N ASN A 223 -13.11 -1.17 -13.38
CA ASN A 223 -12.97 -0.51 -14.69
C ASN A 223 -12.08 0.74 -14.62
N GLY A 224 -12.21 1.53 -13.54
CA GLY A 224 -11.33 2.68 -13.29
C GLY A 224 -9.87 2.27 -13.12
N PHE A 225 -9.60 1.22 -12.34
CA PHE A 225 -8.25 0.68 -12.12
C PHE A 225 -7.59 0.26 -13.45
N MET A 226 -8.31 -0.42 -14.30
CA MET A 226 -7.80 -0.93 -15.58
C MET A 226 -7.60 0.15 -16.66
N ASN A 227 -8.36 1.24 -16.62
CA ASN A 227 -8.44 2.17 -17.75
C ASN A 227 -8.02 3.60 -17.42
N ASN A 228 -7.98 4.00 -16.14
CA ASN A 228 -7.64 5.36 -15.75
C ASN A 228 -6.15 5.51 -15.44
N ALA A 229 -5.33 5.69 -16.47
CA ALA A 229 -3.90 5.94 -16.33
C ALA A 229 -3.62 7.37 -15.79
N GLN A 230 -4.18 7.71 -14.62
CA GLN A 230 -4.21 9.05 -14.05
C GLN A 230 -2.84 9.51 -13.55
N ALA A 231 -2.22 8.75 -12.64
CA ALA A 231 -0.93 9.06 -12.02
C ALA A 231 -0.05 7.80 -11.96
N LEU A 232 1.26 7.97 -11.78
CA LEU A 232 2.10 6.86 -11.38
C LEU A 232 1.78 6.54 -9.92
N ILE A 233 1.17 5.40 -9.68
CA ILE A 233 0.84 4.91 -8.35
C ILE A 233 1.86 3.88 -7.89
N HIS A 234 2.02 3.74 -6.57
CA HIS A 234 2.82 2.71 -5.93
C HIS A 234 2.23 1.31 -6.16
N GLY A 235 0.90 1.21 -6.18
CA GLY A 235 0.14 0.02 -6.52
C GLY A 235 -0.03 -1.02 -5.41
N ASP A 236 0.71 -0.92 -4.29
CA ASP A 236 0.53 -1.73 -3.06
C ASP A 236 0.97 -0.91 -1.82
N LEU A 237 0.45 0.30 -1.68
CA LEU A 237 0.81 1.26 -0.62
C LEU A 237 0.08 0.94 0.70
N HIS A 238 0.41 -0.17 1.29
CA HIS A 238 -0.15 -0.60 2.56
C HIS A 238 0.78 -0.28 3.75
N SER A 239 0.29 -0.41 4.98
CA SER A 239 1.08 -0.14 6.20
C SER A 239 2.36 -0.99 6.33
N GLY A 240 2.45 -2.10 5.61
CA GLY A 240 3.66 -2.94 5.54
C GLY A 240 4.77 -2.37 4.65
N SER A 241 4.42 -1.53 3.66
CA SER A 241 5.36 -0.84 2.76
C SER A 241 5.79 0.54 3.30
N ILE A 242 5.29 0.92 4.48
CA ILE A 242 5.62 2.17 5.17
C ILE A 242 6.39 1.85 6.44
N PHE A 243 7.49 2.56 6.66
CA PHE A 243 8.30 2.50 7.86
C PHE A 243 8.26 3.85 8.57
N ALA A 244 8.22 3.85 9.90
CA ALA A 244 8.08 5.06 10.71
C ALA A 244 9.00 5.07 11.92
N ASN A 245 9.40 6.26 12.36
CA ASN A 245 10.03 6.53 13.64
C ASN A 245 9.60 7.93 14.13
N GLU A 246 10.18 8.43 15.21
CA GLU A 246 9.86 9.75 15.75
C GLU A 246 10.17 10.93 14.80
N GLN A 247 10.96 10.71 13.76
CA GLN A 247 11.41 11.75 12.82
C GLN A 247 10.56 11.83 11.55
N GLY A 248 9.85 10.74 11.21
CA GLY A 248 9.04 10.72 9.99
C GLY A 248 8.72 9.32 9.49
N ILE A 249 8.46 9.25 8.18
CA ILE A 249 8.19 7.98 7.49
C ILE A 249 9.14 7.77 6.32
N LYS A 250 9.32 6.50 5.93
CA LYS A 250 9.92 6.07 4.66
C LYS A 250 8.98 5.10 3.97
N VAL A 251 8.84 5.23 2.66
CA VAL A 251 8.02 4.39 1.78
C VAL A 251 8.93 3.58 0.89
N ILE A 252 8.66 2.29 0.75
CA ILE A 252 9.46 1.33 -0.02
C ILE A 252 8.54 0.36 -0.77
N ASP A 253 9.10 -0.43 -1.67
CA ASP A 253 8.45 -1.59 -2.28
C ASP A 253 7.40 -1.28 -3.37
N PRO A 254 7.58 -0.26 -4.25
CA PRO A 254 6.63 0.04 -5.31
C PRO A 254 6.77 -0.89 -6.54
N GLU A 255 6.93 -2.20 -6.32
CA GLU A 255 7.06 -3.16 -7.43
C GLU A 255 5.75 -3.35 -8.22
N PHE A 256 4.60 -2.99 -7.63
CA PHE A 256 3.29 -2.96 -8.27
C PHE A 256 3.01 -1.66 -9.05
N ALA A 257 3.96 -0.75 -9.14
CA ALA A 257 3.74 0.56 -9.72
C ALA A 257 3.36 0.49 -11.20
N PHE A 258 2.37 1.29 -11.56
CA PHE A 258 1.94 1.54 -12.92
C PHE A 258 1.16 2.86 -12.98
N TYR A 259 0.78 3.32 -14.17
CA TYR A 259 -0.11 4.46 -14.28
C TYR A 259 -1.56 4.04 -14.06
N GLY A 260 -2.07 4.35 -12.88
CA GLY A 260 -3.41 4.00 -12.40
C GLY A 260 -4.15 5.18 -11.74
N PRO A 261 -5.34 4.94 -11.16
CA PRO A 261 -6.10 5.97 -10.46
C PRO A 261 -5.42 6.34 -9.13
N MET A 262 -5.22 7.65 -8.89
CA MET A 262 -4.61 8.14 -7.63
C MET A 262 -5.33 7.64 -6.38
N GLY A 263 -6.65 7.51 -6.46
CA GLY A 263 -7.49 7.04 -5.36
C GLY A 263 -7.12 5.63 -4.87
N TYR A 264 -6.43 4.82 -5.68
CA TYR A 264 -6.02 3.48 -5.28
C TYR A 264 -4.99 3.52 -4.14
N ASP A 265 -3.91 4.28 -4.29
CA ASP A 265 -2.90 4.42 -3.23
C ASP A 265 -3.44 5.14 -1.99
N ILE A 266 -4.20 6.22 -2.20
CA ILE A 266 -4.83 6.95 -1.09
C ILE A 266 -5.76 6.02 -0.32
N GLY A 267 -6.56 5.22 -1.03
CA GLY A 267 -7.47 4.24 -0.45
C GLY A 267 -6.74 3.15 0.32
N ASN A 268 -5.64 2.63 -0.23
CA ASN A 268 -4.81 1.64 0.47
C ASN A 268 -4.29 2.18 1.81
N VAL A 269 -3.77 3.42 1.84
CA VAL A 269 -3.31 4.06 3.08
C VAL A 269 -4.46 4.18 4.08
N ILE A 270 -5.60 4.74 3.67
CA ILE A 270 -6.78 4.93 4.55
C ILE A 270 -7.29 3.58 5.07
N GLY A 271 -7.49 2.60 4.19
CA GLY A 271 -8.01 1.27 4.55
C GLY A 271 -7.13 0.54 5.56
N ASN A 272 -5.81 0.64 5.40
CA ASN A 272 -4.86 -0.02 6.30
C ASN A 272 -4.86 0.54 7.73
N LEU A 273 -5.17 1.80 7.93
CA LEU A 273 -5.28 2.38 9.27
C LEU A 273 -6.47 1.82 10.06
N PHE A 274 -7.58 1.45 9.40
CA PHE A 274 -8.75 0.88 10.04
C PHE A 274 -8.51 -0.51 10.63
N PHE A 275 -7.58 -1.30 10.09
CA PHE A 275 -7.25 -2.62 10.67
C PHE A 275 -6.72 -2.50 12.11
N ALA A 276 -5.83 -1.55 12.35
CA ALA A 276 -5.30 -1.32 13.70
C ALA A 276 -6.40 -0.85 14.66
N TRP A 277 -7.30 0.03 14.22
CA TRP A 277 -8.41 0.47 15.06
C TRP A 277 -9.38 -0.66 15.37
N ALA A 278 -9.79 -1.45 14.37
CA ALA A 278 -10.62 -2.64 14.58
C ALA A 278 -9.97 -3.62 15.57
N ASN A 279 -8.69 -3.95 15.37
CA ASN A 279 -7.96 -4.82 16.28
C ASN A 279 -8.04 -4.30 17.72
N LYS A 280 -7.65 -3.04 17.97
CA LYS A 280 -7.68 -2.47 19.34
C LYS A 280 -9.09 -2.38 19.91
N ALA A 281 -10.09 -2.15 19.08
CA ALA A 281 -11.49 -2.10 19.51
C ALA A 281 -12.00 -3.44 20.03
N TYR A 282 -11.59 -4.56 19.43
CA TYR A 282 -12.06 -5.90 19.81
C TYR A 282 -11.12 -6.65 20.76
N THR A 283 -9.85 -6.27 20.86
CA THR A 283 -8.87 -6.94 21.74
C THR A 283 -8.58 -6.19 23.05
N GLY A 284 -9.36 -5.14 23.36
CA GLY A 284 -9.20 -4.39 24.61
C GLY A 284 -8.06 -3.38 24.61
N GLY A 285 -7.75 -2.78 23.44
CA GLY A 285 -6.80 -1.65 23.36
C GLY A 285 -7.30 -0.45 24.16
N SER A 286 -6.38 0.36 24.72
CA SER A 286 -6.72 1.52 25.54
C SER A 286 -7.57 2.57 24.79
N ALA A 287 -8.35 3.34 25.51
CA ALA A 287 -9.16 4.40 24.92
C ALA A 287 -8.29 5.46 24.23
N GLU A 288 -7.13 5.76 24.80
CA GLU A 288 -6.15 6.69 24.23
C GLU A 288 -5.65 6.22 22.88
N THR A 289 -5.28 4.93 22.77
CA THR A 289 -4.84 4.34 21.49
C THR A 289 -5.95 4.36 20.45
N GLN A 290 -7.18 4.01 20.82
CA GLN A 290 -8.31 4.01 19.90
C GLN A 290 -8.62 5.45 19.42
N THR A 291 -8.57 6.43 20.32
CA THR A 291 -8.76 7.86 19.98
C THR A 291 -7.65 8.35 19.06
N ALA A 292 -6.40 7.99 19.32
CA ALA A 292 -5.26 8.37 18.46
C ALA A 292 -5.38 7.78 17.06
N LEU A 293 -5.80 6.52 16.93
CA LEU A 293 -6.04 5.86 15.63
C LEU A 293 -7.18 6.54 14.87
N GLU A 294 -8.30 6.79 15.54
CA GLU A 294 -9.45 7.50 14.96
C GLU A 294 -9.04 8.89 14.45
N GLN A 295 -8.33 9.67 15.27
CA GLN A 295 -7.86 10.98 14.89
C GLN A 295 -6.90 10.91 13.69
N THR A 296 -5.96 9.94 13.69
CA THR A 296 -5.03 9.74 12.59
C THR A 296 -5.76 9.44 11.29
N ILE A 297 -6.78 8.57 11.30
CA ILE A 297 -7.60 8.25 10.12
C ILE A 297 -8.31 9.50 9.62
N ARG A 298 -9.04 10.20 10.52
CA ARG A 298 -9.75 11.42 10.19
C ARG A 298 -8.85 12.46 9.55
N GLU A 299 -7.73 12.74 10.20
CA GLU A 299 -6.77 13.72 9.71
C GLU A 299 -6.09 13.29 8.41
N THR A 300 -5.81 12.00 8.22
CA THR A 300 -5.23 11.51 6.95
C THR A 300 -6.18 11.75 5.80
N CYS A 301 -7.49 11.49 5.96
CA CYS A 301 -8.49 11.77 4.95
C CYS A 301 -8.55 13.26 4.62
N ASP A 302 -8.74 14.10 5.65
CA ASP A 302 -9.00 15.53 5.48
C ASP A 302 -7.75 16.27 4.95
N LYS A 303 -6.56 15.99 5.51
CA LYS A 303 -5.28 16.56 5.07
C LYS A 303 -4.89 16.11 3.65
N THR A 304 -5.20 14.87 3.26
CA THR A 304 -4.92 14.42 1.89
C THR A 304 -5.73 15.22 0.89
N ALA A 305 -7.03 15.42 1.14
CA ALA A 305 -7.89 16.25 0.29
C ALA A 305 -7.39 17.71 0.23
N GLU A 306 -7.03 18.30 1.38
CA GLU A 306 -6.50 19.66 1.48
C GLU A 306 -5.18 19.83 0.71
N LYS A 307 -4.22 18.92 0.92
CA LYS A 307 -2.90 19.00 0.29
C LYS A 307 -2.94 18.72 -1.21
N LEU A 308 -3.79 17.78 -1.67
CA LEU A 308 -4.03 17.59 -3.10
C LEU A 308 -4.60 18.86 -3.74
N ALA A 309 -5.52 19.56 -3.05
CA ALA A 309 -6.07 20.82 -3.54
C ALA A 309 -5.01 21.93 -3.59
N ALA A 310 -4.14 22.01 -2.58
CA ALA A 310 -3.04 22.98 -2.53
C ALA A 310 -1.99 22.72 -3.62
N GLU A 311 -1.57 21.46 -3.81
CA GLU A 311 -0.65 21.08 -4.88
C GLU A 311 -1.28 21.29 -6.29
N TYR A 312 -2.59 21.03 -6.43
CA TYR A 312 -3.32 21.34 -7.66
C TYR A 312 -3.23 22.82 -8.02
N ASP A 313 -3.51 23.71 -7.07
CA ASP A 313 -3.48 25.16 -7.28
C ASP A 313 -2.07 25.68 -7.63
N LYS A 314 -1.05 25.04 -7.06
CA LYS A 314 0.37 25.33 -7.29
C LYS A 314 0.87 24.84 -8.66
N LEU A 315 0.53 23.61 -9.05
CA LEU A 315 1.17 22.92 -10.19
C LEU A 315 0.37 22.95 -11.48
N VAL A 316 -0.97 22.99 -11.40
CA VAL A 316 -1.83 22.95 -12.60
C VAL A 316 -1.90 24.34 -13.23
N THR A 317 -1.31 24.49 -14.43
CA THR A 317 -1.21 25.78 -15.11
C THR A 317 -2.08 25.90 -16.36
N PHE A 318 -2.51 24.77 -16.95
CA PHE A 318 -3.29 24.79 -18.18
C PHE A 318 -4.70 25.37 -17.94
N PRO A 319 -5.14 26.41 -18.70
CA PRO A 319 -6.35 27.19 -18.40
C PRO A 319 -7.64 26.36 -18.28
N LEU A 320 -7.83 25.33 -19.13
CA LEU A 320 -9.04 24.50 -19.07
C LEU A 320 -9.11 23.71 -17.75
N TYR A 321 -7.98 23.26 -17.24
CA TYR A 321 -7.92 22.52 -15.97
C TYR A 321 -8.05 23.45 -14.76
N ARG A 322 -7.83 24.74 -14.92
CA ARG A 322 -8.04 25.75 -13.86
C ARG A 322 -9.50 26.21 -13.74
N ALA A 323 -10.39 25.78 -14.62
CA ALA A 323 -11.82 26.06 -14.47
C ALA A 323 -12.34 25.53 -13.11
N PRO A 324 -12.99 26.38 -12.28
CA PRO A 324 -13.37 25.98 -10.91
C PRO A 324 -14.24 24.73 -10.85
N ALA A 325 -15.17 24.57 -11.78
CA ALA A 325 -16.04 23.40 -11.85
C ALA A 325 -15.24 22.11 -12.17
N PHE A 326 -14.26 22.18 -13.07
CA PHE A 326 -13.41 21.04 -13.39
C PHE A 326 -12.52 20.67 -12.20
N ARG A 327 -11.85 21.68 -11.59
CA ARG A 327 -11.01 21.48 -10.40
C ARG A 327 -11.79 20.76 -9.30
N LYS A 328 -12.99 21.25 -8.98
CA LYS A 328 -13.85 20.65 -7.96
C LYS A 328 -14.20 19.21 -8.31
N ALA A 329 -14.72 18.96 -9.51
CA ALA A 329 -15.11 17.62 -9.95
C ALA A 329 -13.94 16.64 -9.98
N TYR A 330 -12.74 17.09 -10.37
CA TYR A 330 -11.54 16.28 -10.41
C TYR A 330 -11.11 15.84 -9.00
N LEU A 331 -10.99 16.79 -8.06
CA LEU A 331 -10.57 16.51 -6.69
C LEU A 331 -11.61 15.68 -5.92
N ASP A 332 -12.89 16.00 -6.08
CA ASP A 332 -13.98 15.20 -5.50
C ASP A 332 -13.98 13.77 -6.05
N GLY A 333 -13.72 13.61 -7.35
CA GLY A 333 -13.61 12.29 -7.98
C GLY A 333 -12.44 11.47 -7.44
N VAL A 334 -11.27 12.09 -7.22
CA VAL A 334 -10.12 11.43 -6.61
C VAL A 334 -10.46 10.94 -5.20
N MET A 335 -11.08 11.77 -4.37
CA MET A 335 -11.44 11.39 -3.01
C MET A 335 -12.55 10.33 -2.98
N ALA A 336 -13.54 10.41 -3.89
CA ALA A 336 -14.55 9.37 -4.04
C ALA A 336 -13.94 8.01 -4.39
N ASP A 337 -13.02 7.97 -5.35
CA ASP A 337 -12.28 6.76 -5.71
C ASP A 337 -11.42 6.25 -4.53
N SER A 338 -10.82 7.16 -3.76
CA SER A 338 -10.02 6.81 -2.57
C SER A 338 -10.84 6.05 -1.53
N TYR A 339 -12.04 6.50 -1.21
CA TYR A 339 -12.92 5.77 -0.29
C TYR A 339 -13.38 4.44 -0.88
N GLY A 340 -13.69 4.39 -2.17
CA GLY A 340 -14.03 3.14 -2.84
C GLY A 340 -12.90 2.10 -2.75
N TYR A 341 -11.68 2.49 -3.10
CA TYR A 341 -10.52 1.60 -3.02
C TYR A 341 -10.11 1.29 -1.58
N ALA A 342 -10.32 2.18 -0.60
CA ALA A 342 -10.16 1.84 0.81
C ALA A 342 -11.09 0.69 1.22
N GLY A 343 -12.34 0.73 0.76
CA GLY A 343 -13.30 -0.34 0.99
C GLY A 343 -12.87 -1.67 0.36
N THR A 344 -12.37 -1.64 -0.88
CA THR A 344 -11.90 -2.87 -1.55
C THR A 344 -10.67 -3.46 -0.86
N GLU A 345 -9.72 -2.63 -0.41
CA GLU A 345 -8.55 -3.09 0.34
C GLU A 345 -8.95 -3.72 1.69
N ILE A 346 -9.88 -3.09 2.42
CA ILE A 346 -10.37 -3.63 3.68
C ILE A 346 -10.99 -5.01 3.46
N ILE A 347 -11.90 -5.15 2.50
CA ILE A 347 -12.63 -6.41 2.25
C ILE A 347 -11.65 -7.52 1.84
N ARG A 348 -10.75 -7.23 0.87
CA ARG A 348 -9.82 -8.26 0.39
C ARG A 348 -8.87 -8.77 1.47
N ARG A 349 -8.47 -7.92 2.42
CA ARG A 349 -7.58 -8.31 3.54
C ARG A 349 -8.30 -9.10 4.63
N VAL A 350 -9.64 -9.07 4.64
CA VAL A 350 -10.45 -9.86 5.58
C VAL A 350 -10.83 -11.21 4.98
N VAL A 351 -11.33 -11.25 3.74
CA VAL A 351 -11.85 -12.49 3.14
C VAL A 351 -10.85 -13.20 2.22
N GLY A 352 -9.86 -12.48 1.65
CA GLY A 352 -8.88 -13.04 0.74
C GLY A 352 -7.84 -13.94 1.40
N ASP A 353 -6.92 -14.48 0.60
CA ASP A 353 -5.81 -15.33 1.05
C ASP A 353 -4.67 -14.54 1.72
N SER A 354 -4.55 -13.26 1.40
CA SER A 354 -3.48 -12.35 1.89
C SER A 354 -3.95 -11.47 3.04
N LYS A 355 -4.36 -12.10 4.14
CA LYS A 355 -4.86 -11.43 5.35
C LYS A 355 -3.76 -10.63 6.07
N VAL A 356 -4.16 -9.55 6.73
CA VAL A 356 -3.26 -8.74 7.57
C VAL A 356 -3.10 -9.31 8.98
N MET A 357 -1.95 -9.04 9.60
CA MET A 357 -1.65 -9.54 10.94
C MET A 357 -2.62 -9.01 12.01
N GLU A 358 -3.16 -7.82 11.85
CA GLU A 358 -4.15 -7.23 12.75
C GLU A 358 -5.42 -8.08 12.83
N VAL A 359 -5.76 -8.79 11.75
CA VAL A 359 -6.88 -9.72 11.69
C VAL A 359 -6.45 -11.11 12.16
N THR A 360 -5.31 -11.63 11.65
CA THR A 360 -4.90 -13.00 11.91
C THR A 360 -4.39 -13.24 13.34
N SER A 361 -3.89 -12.19 14.01
CA SER A 361 -3.46 -12.28 15.41
C SER A 361 -4.61 -12.45 16.41
N VAL A 362 -5.84 -12.15 16.01
CA VAL A 362 -7.04 -12.36 16.85
C VAL A 362 -7.50 -13.80 16.66
N THR A 363 -7.14 -14.67 17.60
CA THR A 363 -7.43 -16.12 17.53
C THR A 363 -8.74 -16.52 18.19
N ASP A 364 -9.26 -15.71 19.12
CA ASP A 364 -10.56 -15.93 19.76
C ASP A 364 -11.71 -15.63 18.78
N PRO A 365 -12.53 -16.65 18.41
CA PRO A 365 -13.66 -16.44 17.50
C PRO A 365 -14.67 -15.41 18.00
N ALA A 366 -14.85 -15.29 19.33
CA ALA A 366 -15.77 -14.31 19.92
C ALA A 366 -15.36 -12.85 19.66
N GLN A 367 -14.07 -12.61 19.45
CA GLN A 367 -13.52 -11.30 19.08
C GLN A 367 -13.35 -11.18 17.56
N ARG A 368 -12.85 -12.23 16.92
CA ARG A 368 -12.48 -12.20 15.50
C ARG A 368 -13.67 -12.09 14.57
N LEU A 369 -14.73 -12.90 14.78
CA LEU A 369 -15.88 -12.90 13.89
C LEU A 369 -16.57 -11.52 13.82
N PRO A 370 -16.93 -10.86 14.94
CA PRO A 370 -17.53 -9.55 14.88
C PRO A 370 -16.57 -8.47 14.37
N MET A 371 -15.25 -8.58 14.63
CA MET A 371 -14.26 -7.68 14.07
C MET A 371 -14.20 -7.77 12.53
N GLU A 372 -14.17 -8.98 11.98
CA GLU A 372 -14.18 -9.21 10.52
C GLU A 372 -15.46 -8.65 9.89
N ARG A 373 -16.64 -8.90 10.51
CA ARG A 373 -17.93 -8.34 10.07
C ARG A 373 -17.93 -6.82 10.09
N ALA A 374 -17.42 -6.21 11.15
CA ALA A 374 -17.32 -4.75 11.24
C ALA A 374 -16.45 -4.14 10.14
N LEU A 375 -15.31 -4.77 9.84
CA LEU A 375 -14.43 -4.36 8.74
C LEU A 375 -15.11 -4.52 7.37
N ILE A 376 -15.81 -5.63 7.14
CA ILE A 376 -16.56 -5.86 5.89
C ILE A 376 -17.68 -4.81 5.74
N GLN A 377 -18.47 -4.54 6.79
CA GLN A 377 -19.51 -3.52 6.79
C GLN A 377 -18.96 -2.13 6.47
N LEU A 378 -17.83 -1.75 7.10
CA LEU A 378 -17.14 -0.52 6.76
C LEU A 378 -16.72 -0.48 5.29
N GLY A 379 -16.11 -1.55 4.78
CA GLY A 379 -15.70 -1.64 3.38
C GLY A 379 -16.87 -1.44 2.42
N ILE A 380 -18.01 -2.09 2.68
CA ILE A 380 -19.25 -1.94 1.91
C ILE A 380 -19.76 -0.50 1.98
N TYR A 381 -19.76 0.09 3.17
CA TYR A 381 -20.18 1.50 3.35
C TYR A 381 -19.34 2.45 2.51
N LEU A 382 -18.01 2.32 2.59
CA LEU A 382 -17.07 3.16 1.84
C LEU A 382 -17.27 3.04 0.33
N ILE A 383 -17.46 1.82 -0.19
CA ILE A 383 -17.68 1.57 -1.62
C ILE A 383 -19.00 2.19 -2.09
N LYS A 384 -20.10 1.90 -1.40
CA LYS A 384 -21.45 2.31 -1.83
C LYS A 384 -21.72 3.82 -1.64
N ASN A 385 -21.06 4.46 -0.67
CA ASN A 385 -21.29 5.87 -0.36
C ASN A 385 -20.17 6.81 -0.87
N ARG A 386 -19.19 6.28 -1.61
CA ARG A 386 -18.01 7.03 -2.07
C ARG A 386 -18.35 8.34 -2.79
N ALA A 387 -19.41 8.37 -3.60
CA ALA A 387 -19.83 9.56 -4.35
C ALA A 387 -20.61 10.58 -3.48
N GLY A 388 -20.92 10.26 -2.24
CA GLY A 388 -21.70 11.10 -1.31
C GLY A 388 -20.92 12.22 -0.62
N GLY A 389 -19.68 12.49 -1.01
CA GLY A 389 -18.84 13.54 -0.40
C GLY A 389 -18.35 13.16 1.00
N LEU A 390 -17.91 11.91 1.18
CA LEU A 390 -17.29 11.44 2.42
C LEU A 390 -16.09 12.30 2.82
N ASN A 391 -15.85 12.40 4.12
CA ASN A 391 -14.67 13.03 4.71
C ASN A 391 -14.22 12.25 5.94
N GLY A 392 -13.13 12.65 6.57
CA GLY A 392 -12.58 11.95 7.71
C GLY A 392 -13.56 11.82 8.89
N ALA A 393 -14.38 12.84 9.14
CA ALA A 393 -15.39 12.77 10.19
C ALA A 393 -16.48 11.73 9.86
N ALA A 394 -17.02 11.75 8.65
CA ALA A 394 -18.09 10.83 8.24
C ALA A 394 -17.65 9.36 8.32
N VAL A 395 -16.46 9.03 7.82
CA VAL A 395 -15.97 7.65 7.80
C VAL A 395 -15.61 7.12 9.19
N THR A 396 -15.06 7.97 10.06
CA THR A 396 -14.73 7.56 11.43
C THR A 396 -15.99 7.45 12.32
N GLU A 397 -16.96 8.35 12.14
CA GLU A 397 -18.25 8.27 12.83
C GLU A 397 -19.01 7.00 12.45
N GLU A 398 -19.06 6.66 11.16
CA GLU A 398 -19.72 5.43 10.71
C GLU A 398 -19.05 4.19 11.29
N PHE A 399 -17.72 4.13 11.26
CA PHE A 399 -17.03 2.98 11.85
C PHE A 399 -17.28 2.86 13.36
N ARG A 400 -17.37 3.98 14.08
CA ARG A 400 -17.74 3.98 15.49
C ARG A 400 -19.14 3.41 15.74
N LYS A 401 -20.12 3.73 14.88
CA LYS A 401 -21.48 3.14 14.93
C LYS A 401 -21.43 1.63 14.70
N ILE A 402 -20.74 1.19 13.65
CA ILE A 402 -20.55 -0.24 13.34
C ILE A 402 -19.93 -0.99 14.52
N LEU A 403 -18.88 -0.43 15.14
CA LEU A 403 -18.24 -1.02 16.32
C LEU A 403 -19.18 -1.11 17.53
N ALA A 404 -20.05 -0.12 17.75
CA ALA A 404 -21.02 -0.12 18.84
C ALA A 404 -22.11 -1.18 18.64
N GLU A 405 -22.63 -1.31 17.43
CA GLU A 405 -23.62 -2.34 17.06
C GLU A 405 -23.05 -3.75 17.18
N GLY A 406 -21.84 -3.99 16.67
CA GLY A 406 -21.17 -5.30 16.77
C GLY A 406 -20.90 -5.77 18.19
N ARG A 407 -20.73 -4.85 19.13
CA ARG A 407 -20.55 -5.17 20.57
C ARG A 407 -21.88 -5.38 21.31
N GLY A 408 -22.95 -4.65 20.89
CA GLY A 408 -24.27 -4.72 21.54
C GLY A 408 -24.96 -6.08 21.37
N THR A 409 -24.72 -6.76 20.26
CA THR A 409 -25.30 -8.08 19.96
C THR A 409 -24.74 -9.22 20.83
N HIS A 410 -23.59 -9.06 21.48
CA HIS A 410 -23.02 -10.07 22.39
C HIS A 410 -23.44 -9.91 23.86
N GLY A 411 -24.02 -8.76 24.26
CA GLY A 411 -24.49 -8.53 25.63
C GLY A 411 -25.91 -9.07 25.95
N GLN A 412 -26.63 -9.58 24.95
CA GLN A 412 -28.01 -10.08 25.14
C GLN A 412 -28.15 -11.60 25.12
N ASN A 413 -27.09 -12.36 24.88
CA ASN A 413 -27.11 -13.83 24.84
C ASN A 413 -26.20 -14.48 25.90
N GLY A 414 -25.96 -13.80 27.01
CA GLY A 414 -25.25 -14.33 28.18
C GLY A 414 -26.17 -14.61 29.36
#